data_4a032bf4c52dfd9d05a9549dafad586f
#
_entry.id   4a032bf4c52dfd9d05a9549dafad586f
#
_cell.length_a   1.000
_cell.length_b   1.000
_cell.length_c   1.000
_cell.angle_alpha   90.00
_cell.angle_beta   90.00
_cell.angle_gamma   90.00
#
_symmetry.space_group_name_H-M   'P 1'
#
loop_
_entity.id
_entity.type
_entity.pdbx_description
1 polymer ?
#
loop_
_entity_poly.entity_id
_entity_poly.type
_entity_poly.pdbx_seq_one_letter_code
_entity_poly.pdbx_strand_id
1 'polypeptide(L)'
;GVYVAEVPWAYPGSRFTKDFDLTVAWFASYLPRSTTSYFMRVDWETVGRCVNRALHDLEPERSRRLDGLVNIGIDETSYKKGHKYITVIVNHDTNTVVWASEDHGKSVLEKFYKQLTPEQLSSIKVVTGDGAKWITECVNEYTPDCAHCVDSFHVVEWAMTALDEVRKDIWHDAYSEYKQVKKDNPRGKGRPKKDDPELAIVKAAKADEIKGSAYALGKAPEHLSEKQQLRVNLIASQNPRLYRAYLLKEQLRLLLKLTNVDEAEDELKRCLLYTSPSPR
;
A
#
# COMPACT_ATOMS: atom_id res chain seq x y z
N GLY A 1 45.11 -31.42 -7.14
CA GLY A 1 44.01 -30.50 -6.86
C GLY A 1 44.50 -29.35 -6.01
N VAL A 2 43.94 -28.16 -6.22
CA VAL A 2 44.23 -26.98 -5.38
C VAL A 2 43.28 -27.08 -4.19
N TYR A 3 43.80 -27.18 -2.98
CA TYR A 3 43.03 -27.14 -1.75
C TYR A 3 43.11 -25.72 -1.17
N VAL A 4 41.98 -25.13 -0.88
CA VAL A 4 41.89 -23.86 -0.13
C VAL A 4 41.76 -24.24 1.36
N ALA A 5 42.73 -23.82 2.17
CA ALA A 5 42.66 -24.03 3.62
C ALA A 5 41.52 -23.20 4.23
N GLU A 6 40.78 -23.82 5.14
CA GLU A 6 39.81 -23.08 5.95
C GLU A 6 40.57 -22.22 6.96
N VAL A 7 40.20 -20.97 7.04
CA VAL A 7 40.78 -20.00 7.98
C VAL A 7 39.67 -19.42 8.87
N PRO A 8 39.94 -19.21 10.17
CA PRO A 8 38.88 -18.79 11.10
C PRO A 8 38.35 -17.38 10.86
N TRP A 9 39.12 -16.52 10.16
CA TRP A 9 38.78 -15.12 9.91
C TRP A 9 38.08 -14.87 8.59
N ALA A 10 37.80 -15.87 7.75
CA ALA A 10 37.08 -15.72 6.49
C ALA A 10 36.04 -16.85 6.30
N TYR A 11 34.98 -16.57 5.61
CA TYR A 11 34.01 -17.59 5.20
C TYR A 11 34.57 -18.42 4.04
N PRO A 12 34.22 -19.69 3.92
CA PRO A 12 34.61 -20.52 2.79
C PRO A 12 34.26 -19.87 1.46
N GLY A 13 35.21 -19.75 0.55
CA GLY A 13 35.03 -19.12 -0.75
C GLY A 13 34.91 -17.61 -0.75
N SER A 14 35.05 -16.93 0.40
CA SER A 14 35.10 -15.48 0.48
C SER A 14 36.49 -14.94 0.14
N ARG A 15 36.53 -13.78 -0.51
CA ARG A 15 37.74 -12.95 -0.68
C ARG A 15 37.91 -11.92 0.44
N PHE A 16 36.96 -11.87 1.37
CA PHE A 16 36.89 -10.88 2.44
C PHE A 16 36.96 -11.58 3.80
N THR A 17 37.36 -10.83 4.81
CA THR A 17 37.31 -11.28 6.19
C THR A 17 35.87 -11.34 6.69
N LYS A 18 35.59 -12.11 7.73
CA LYS A 18 34.29 -12.14 8.40
C LYS A 18 33.87 -10.75 8.90
N ASP A 19 34.80 -9.99 9.48
CA ASP A 19 34.53 -8.64 9.96
C ASP A 19 34.11 -7.70 8.83
N PHE A 20 34.71 -7.85 7.63
CA PHE A 20 34.30 -7.09 6.48
C PHE A 20 32.87 -7.47 6.03
N ASP A 21 32.56 -8.77 5.94
CA ASP A 21 31.25 -9.26 5.56
C ASP A 21 30.18 -8.81 6.58
N LEU A 22 30.48 -8.87 7.89
CA LEU A 22 29.60 -8.37 8.96
C LEU A 22 29.40 -6.85 8.86
N THR A 23 30.46 -6.09 8.61
CA THR A 23 30.37 -4.63 8.42
C THR A 23 29.49 -4.28 7.23
N VAL A 24 29.66 -4.97 6.09
CA VAL A 24 28.79 -4.79 4.92
C VAL A 24 27.34 -5.13 5.25
N ALA A 25 27.10 -6.22 5.97
CA ALA A 25 25.75 -6.62 6.38
C ALA A 25 25.11 -5.60 7.32
N TRP A 26 25.88 -5.06 8.26
CA TRP A 26 25.41 -3.98 9.14
C TRP A 26 25.02 -2.72 8.36
N PHE A 27 25.86 -2.24 7.44
CA PHE A 27 25.48 -1.10 6.59
C PHE A 27 24.25 -1.39 5.73
N ALA A 28 24.14 -2.60 5.17
CA ALA A 28 23.02 -3.00 4.33
C ALA A 28 21.69 -3.13 5.09
N SER A 29 21.72 -3.25 6.43
CA SER A 29 20.51 -3.23 7.26
C SER A 29 19.93 -1.84 7.48
N TYR A 30 20.74 -0.78 7.32
CA TYR A 30 20.34 0.62 7.53
C TYR A 30 20.31 1.45 6.25
N LEU A 31 21.07 1.07 5.24
CA LEU A 31 21.26 1.85 4.01
C LEU A 31 20.79 1.07 2.77
N PRO A 32 20.34 1.75 1.72
CA PRO A 32 20.10 1.14 0.43
C PRO A 32 21.36 0.41 -0.07
N ARG A 33 21.16 -0.73 -0.73
CA ARG A 33 22.26 -1.58 -1.23
C ARG A 33 23.23 -0.84 -2.15
N SER A 34 22.72 0.10 -2.96
CA SER A 34 23.55 0.98 -3.80
C SER A 34 24.46 1.90 -2.99
N THR A 35 23.94 2.46 -1.90
CA THR A 35 24.70 3.31 -0.98
C THR A 35 25.77 2.51 -0.25
N THR A 36 25.42 1.32 0.25
CA THR A 36 26.36 0.38 0.88
C THR A 36 27.48 0.00 -0.09
N SER A 37 27.15 -0.32 -1.34
CA SER A 37 28.10 -0.61 -2.41
C SER A 37 29.11 0.54 -2.59
N TYR A 38 28.62 1.77 -2.64
CA TYR A 38 29.46 2.96 -2.79
C TYR A 38 30.42 3.15 -1.60
N PHE A 39 29.91 3.08 -0.37
CA PHE A 39 30.73 3.28 0.84
C PHE A 39 31.77 2.16 1.05
N MET A 40 31.36 0.92 0.85
CA MET A 40 32.24 -0.24 1.04
C MET A 40 33.14 -0.51 -0.16
N ARG A 41 33.01 0.24 -1.25
CA ARG A 41 33.81 0.12 -2.50
C ARG A 41 33.79 -1.29 -3.08
N VAL A 42 32.64 -1.95 -3.04
CA VAL A 42 32.37 -3.25 -3.63
C VAL A 42 31.21 -3.16 -4.61
N ASP A 43 31.13 -4.07 -5.55
CA ASP A 43 29.98 -4.10 -6.47
C ASP A 43 28.68 -4.48 -5.75
N TRP A 44 27.56 -4.12 -6.36
CA TRP A 44 26.22 -4.32 -5.82
C TRP A 44 25.91 -5.80 -5.53
N GLU A 45 26.38 -6.74 -6.36
CA GLU A 45 26.19 -8.17 -6.13
C GLU A 45 27.03 -8.66 -4.94
N THR A 46 28.24 -8.12 -4.78
CA THR A 46 29.12 -8.45 -3.65
C THR A 46 28.50 -8.07 -2.32
N VAL A 47 27.79 -6.92 -2.22
CA VAL A 47 27.01 -6.57 -1.02
C VAL A 47 26.06 -7.71 -0.64
N GLY A 48 25.28 -8.24 -1.61
CA GLY A 48 24.37 -9.34 -1.35
C GLY A 48 25.07 -10.62 -0.93
N ARG A 49 26.23 -10.92 -1.51
CA ARG A 49 27.03 -12.11 -1.11
C ARG A 49 27.59 -11.97 0.29
N CYS A 50 28.07 -10.78 0.68
CA CYS A 50 28.52 -10.49 2.04
C CYS A 50 27.38 -10.66 3.06
N VAL A 51 26.21 -10.06 2.78
CA VAL A 51 25.02 -10.20 3.63
C VAL A 51 24.63 -11.67 3.80
N ASN A 52 24.59 -12.46 2.72
CA ASN A 52 24.21 -13.86 2.79
C ASN A 52 25.20 -14.70 3.62
N ARG A 53 26.52 -14.40 3.58
CA ARG A 53 27.50 -15.08 4.42
C ARG A 53 27.37 -14.68 5.88
N ALA A 54 27.24 -13.38 6.14
CA ALA A 54 27.11 -12.85 7.49
C ALA A 54 25.82 -13.31 8.20
N LEU A 55 24.73 -13.50 7.47
CA LEU A 55 23.46 -13.99 8.02
C LEU A 55 23.60 -15.34 8.72
N HIS A 56 24.50 -16.18 8.28
CA HIS A 56 24.73 -17.49 8.92
C HIS A 56 25.26 -17.34 10.36
N ASP A 57 26.08 -16.34 10.62
CA ASP A 57 26.64 -16.09 11.95
C ASP A 57 25.73 -15.17 12.79
N LEU A 58 24.99 -14.24 12.12
CA LEU A 58 24.08 -13.30 12.80
C LEU A 58 22.77 -13.96 13.25
N GLU A 59 22.31 -14.96 12.50
CA GLU A 59 21.05 -15.65 12.75
C GLU A 59 21.20 -17.17 12.63
N PRO A 60 21.94 -17.80 13.56
CA PRO A 60 22.13 -19.25 13.55
C PRO A 60 20.82 -20.01 13.75
N GLU A 61 19.82 -19.40 14.40
CA GLU A 61 18.54 -20.00 14.74
C GLU A 61 17.37 -19.28 14.04
N ARG A 62 17.40 -19.25 12.70
CA ARG A 62 16.33 -18.60 11.90
C ARG A 62 14.90 -19.10 12.21
N SER A 63 14.77 -20.35 12.64
CA SER A 63 13.49 -20.93 13.04
C SER A 63 12.84 -20.20 14.22
N ARG A 64 13.63 -19.59 15.10
CA ARG A 64 13.12 -18.79 16.23
C ARG A 64 12.37 -17.52 15.80
N ARG A 65 12.53 -17.06 14.55
CA ARG A 65 11.71 -15.95 14.04
C ARG A 65 10.23 -16.27 14.02
N LEU A 66 9.87 -17.55 14.03
CA LEU A 66 8.49 -18.03 14.03
C LEU A 66 7.94 -18.27 15.45
N ASP A 67 8.77 -18.07 16.49
CA ASP A 67 8.35 -18.24 17.86
C ASP A 67 7.63 -16.98 18.38
N GLY A 68 6.57 -17.18 19.15
CA GLY A 68 5.84 -16.09 19.79
C GLY A 68 5.11 -15.14 18.83
N LEU A 69 4.75 -15.60 17.65
CA LEU A 69 3.94 -14.83 16.72
C LEU A 69 2.51 -14.71 17.25
N VAL A 70 2.08 -13.49 17.59
CA VAL A 70 0.73 -13.18 18.07
C VAL A 70 -0.04 -12.38 17.03
N ASN A 71 0.51 -11.27 16.57
CA ASN A 71 -0.08 -10.38 15.59
C ASN A 71 0.75 -10.39 14.31
N ILE A 72 0.22 -10.97 13.26
CA ILE A 72 0.94 -11.08 11.98
C ILE A 72 0.23 -10.32 10.86
N GLY A 73 1.03 -9.80 9.92
CA GLY A 73 0.57 -9.20 8.68
C GLY A 73 1.03 -10.00 7.48
N ILE A 74 0.14 -10.14 6.50
CA ILE A 74 0.40 -10.79 5.22
C ILE A 74 0.34 -9.71 4.15
N ASP A 75 1.43 -9.54 3.39
CA ASP A 75 1.51 -8.58 2.30
C ASP A 75 2.19 -9.19 1.07
N GLU A 76 1.83 -8.67 -0.10
CA GLU A 76 2.40 -9.04 -1.38
C GLU A 76 3.01 -7.83 -2.06
N THR A 77 4.26 -7.97 -2.47
CA THR A 77 4.93 -6.90 -3.20
C THR A 77 5.49 -7.40 -4.53
N SER A 78 5.31 -6.60 -5.59
CA SER A 78 5.96 -6.87 -6.86
C SER A 78 7.39 -6.35 -6.83
N TYR A 79 8.36 -7.23 -6.95
CA TYR A 79 9.79 -6.87 -6.91
C TYR A 79 10.46 -6.78 -8.27
N LYS A 80 9.78 -7.22 -9.34
CA LYS A 80 10.32 -7.20 -10.70
C LYS A 80 9.22 -7.03 -11.75
N LYS A 81 9.55 -6.36 -12.86
CA LYS A 81 8.65 -6.28 -14.03
C LYS A 81 8.27 -7.68 -14.51
N GLY A 82 7.01 -7.86 -14.94
CA GLY A 82 6.49 -9.16 -15.41
C GLY A 82 5.79 -9.98 -14.34
N HIS A 83 5.07 -9.33 -13.40
CA HIS A 83 4.23 -9.97 -12.38
C HIS A 83 4.99 -10.97 -11.49
N LYS A 84 6.20 -10.60 -11.09
CA LYS A 84 6.95 -11.37 -10.09
C LYS A 84 6.71 -10.76 -8.71
N TYR A 85 6.12 -11.57 -7.86
CA TYR A 85 5.72 -11.18 -6.51
C TYR A 85 6.58 -11.86 -5.45
N ILE A 86 6.61 -11.27 -4.29
CA ILE A 86 7.08 -11.86 -3.03
C ILE A 86 5.94 -11.71 -2.04
N THR A 87 5.56 -12.83 -1.41
CA THR A 87 4.68 -12.83 -0.25
C THR A 87 5.54 -12.70 1.00
N VAL A 88 5.17 -11.78 1.87
CA VAL A 88 5.91 -11.43 3.09
C VAL A 88 5.01 -11.61 4.30
N ILE A 89 5.54 -12.20 5.36
CA ILE A 89 4.89 -12.25 6.68
C ILE A 89 5.65 -11.35 7.63
N VAL A 90 4.93 -10.44 8.26
CA VAL A 90 5.45 -9.46 9.21
C VAL A 90 4.91 -9.75 10.61
N ASN A 91 5.76 -9.68 11.61
CA ASN A 91 5.32 -9.63 13.01
C ASN A 91 5.05 -8.17 13.37
N HIS A 92 3.78 -7.84 13.66
CA HIS A 92 3.37 -6.48 14.02
C HIS A 92 3.89 -6.04 15.40
N ASP A 93 4.14 -6.98 16.30
CA ASP A 93 4.61 -6.65 17.66
C ASP A 93 6.06 -6.15 17.65
N THR A 94 6.87 -6.69 16.73
CA THR A 94 8.29 -6.34 16.59
C THR A 94 8.59 -5.50 15.35
N ASN A 95 7.62 -5.30 14.45
CA ASN A 95 7.78 -4.66 13.13
C ASN A 95 8.89 -5.32 12.28
N THR A 96 9.01 -6.63 12.33
CA THR A 96 10.03 -7.38 11.60
C THR A 96 9.42 -8.36 10.60
N VAL A 97 10.10 -8.54 9.47
CA VAL A 97 9.79 -9.60 8.52
C VAL A 97 10.25 -10.93 9.10
N VAL A 98 9.31 -11.86 9.31
CA VAL A 98 9.61 -13.18 9.89
C VAL A 98 9.71 -14.26 8.82
N TRP A 99 9.04 -14.09 7.69
CA TRP A 99 9.07 -15.02 6.57
C TRP A 99 8.84 -14.31 5.24
N ALA A 100 9.43 -14.84 4.17
CA ALA A 100 9.19 -14.37 2.81
C ALA A 100 9.37 -15.53 1.82
N SER A 101 8.59 -15.53 0.75
CA SER A 101 8.72 -16.48 -0.36
C SER A 101 8.46 -15.81 -1.69
N GLU A 102 9.13 -16.28 -2.74
CA GLU A 102 8.78 -15.91 -4.10
C GLU A 102 7.39 -16.45 -4.45
N ASP A 103 6.72 -15.73 -5.34
CA ASP A 103 5.36 -15.97 -5.78
C ASP A 103 4.27 -15.44 -4.81
N HIS A 104 3.01 -15.70 -5.15
CA HIS A 104 1.84 -15.22 -4.41
C HIS A 104 0.69 -16.26 -4.45
N GLY A 105 -0.30 -16.04 -3.60
CA GLY A 105 -1.52 -16.84 -3.56
C GLY A 105 -1.50 -17.96 -2.53
N LYS A 106 -2.60 -18.73 -2.50
CA LYS A 106 -2.89 -19.72 -1.47
C LYS A 106 -1.74 -20.72 -1.24
N SER A 107 -1.20 -21.29 -2.32
CA SER A 107 -0.14 -22.30 -2.24
C SER A 107 1.17 -21.78 -1.64
N VAL A 108 1.43 -20.49 -1.75
CA VAL A 108 2.61 -19.84 -1.17
C VAL A 108 2.39 -19.61 0.32
N LEU A 109 1.23 -19.10 0.71
CA LEU A 109 0.88 -18.88 2.12
C LEU A 109 0.78 -20.20 2.90
N GLU A 110 0.28 -21.26 2.27
CA GLU A 110 0.30 -22.60 2.87
C GLU A 110 1.72 -23.08 3.24
N LYS A 111 2.76 -22.69 2.47
CA LYS A 111 4.15 -23.02 2.82
C LYS A 111 4.56 -22.40 4.15
N PHE A 112 4.07 -21.20 4.45
CA PHE A 112 4.29 -20.56 5.74
C PHE A 112 3.59 -21.33 6.86
N TYR A 113 2.30 -21.57 6.75
CA TYR A 113 1.53 -22.25 7.79
C TYR A 113 1.99 -23.68 8.04
N LYS A 114 2.35 -24.44 7.00
CA LYS A 114 2.82 -25.86 7.13
C LYS A 114 4.17 -26.03 7.83
N GLN A 115 4.97 -24.97 7.99
CA GLN A 115 6.21 -25.04 8.75
C GLN A 115 6.04 -24.69 10.24
N LEU A 116 4.87 -24.16 10.62
CA LEU A 116 4.55 -23.81 12.01
C LEU A 116 4.15 -25.06 12.79
N THR A 117 4.57 -25.12 14.07
CA THR A 117 4.08 -26.14 15.01
C THR A 117 2.64 -25.84 15.44
N PRO A 118 1.90 -26.82 15.98
CA PRO A 118 0.56 -26.58 16.52
C PRO A 118 0.53 -25.46 17.58
N GLU A 119 1.58 -25.40 18.42
CA GLU A 119 1.71 -24.37 19.47
C GLU A 119 1.91 -22.99 18.84
N GLN A 120 2.74 -22.86 17.79
CA GLN A 120 2.96 -21.62 17.06
C GLN A 120 1.67 -21.17 16.35
N LEU A 121 0.92 -22.09 15.73
CA LEU A 121 -0.38 -21.78 15.11
C LEU A 121 -1.38 -21.27 16.15
N SER A 122 -1.48 -21.91 17.32
CA SER A 122 -2.40 -21.50 18.40
C SER A 122 -2.03 -20.16 19.05
N SER A 123 -0.78 -19.74 18.94
CA SER A 123 -0.31 -18.46 19.47
C SER A 123 -0.77 -17.27 18.64
N ILE A 124 -1.08 -17.45 17.34
CA ILE A 124 -1.52 -16.39 16.44
C ILE A 124 -2.95 -15.99 16.83
N LYS A 125 -3.14 -14.70 17.17
CA LYS A 125 -4.42 -14.13 17.59
C LYS A 125 -5.01 -13.18 16.56
N VAL A 126 -4.16 -12.48 15.80
CA VAL A 126 -4.59 -11.53 14.77
C VAL A 126 -3.80 -11.76 13.49
N VAL A 127 -4.52 -11.84 12.39
CA VAL A 127 -3.94 -11.86 11.04
C VAL A 127 -4.50 -10.68 10.25
N THR A 128 -3.62 -9.83 9.71
CA THR A 128 -4.00 -8.76 8.80
C THR A 128 -3.56 -9.08 7.37
N GLY A 129 -4.31 -8.62 6.38
CA GLY A 129 -3.97 -8.77 4.97
C GLY A 129 -4.80 -7.86 4.06
N ASP A 130 -4.61 -7.95 2.76
CA ASP A 130 -5.28 -7.10 1.76
C ASP A 130 -6.76 -7.46 1.49
N GLY A 131 -7.32 -8.44 2.19
CA GLY A 131 -8.70 -8.91 2.00
C GLY A 131 -8.88 -9.86 0.83
N ALA A 132 -7.81 -10.39 0.25
CA ALA A 132 -7.90 -11.42 -0.79
C ALA A 132 -8.54 -12.71 -0.26
N LYS A 133 -9.42 -13.33 -1.07
CA LYS A 133 -10.16 -14.54 -0.67
C LYS A 133 -9.24 -15.68 -0.25
N TRP A 134 -8.12 -15.87 -0.93
CA TRP A 134 -7.18 -16.94 -0.63
C TRP A 134 -6.48 -16.75 0.73
N ILE A 135 -6.28 -15.48 1.19
CA ILE A 135 -5.80 -15.20 2.55
C ILE A 135 -6.85 -15.66 3.56
N THR A 136 -8.10 -15.23 3.37
CA THR A 136 -9.22 -15.63 4.24
C THR A 136 -9.38 -17.15 4.30
N GLU A 137 -9.25 -17.84 3.17
CA GLU A 137 -9.30 -19.31 3.13
C GLU A 137 -8.17 -19.94 3.94
N CYS A 138 -6.92 -19.49 3.80
CA CYS A 138 -5.80 -19.98 4.59
C CYS A 138 -5.98 -19.70 6.08
N VAL A 139 -6.39 -18.48 6.44
CA VAL A 139 -6.62 -18.12 7.84
C VAL A 139 -7.68 -19.03 8.47
N ASN A 140 -8.79 -19.25 7.80
CA ASN A 140 -9.87 -20.12 8.31
C ASN A 140 -9.43 -21.59 8.40
N GLU A 141 -8.52 -22.03 7.53
CA GLU A 141 -8.03 -23.41 7.50
C GLU A 141 -6.98 -23.69 8.60
N TYR A 142 -6.04 -22.76 8.80
CA TYR A 142 -4.86 -22.98 9.66
C TYR A 142 -4.94 -22.31 11.04
N THR A 143 -5.66 -21.18 11.13
CA THR A 143 -5.82 -20.38 12.36
C THR A 143 -7.27 -19.92 12.56
N PRO A 144 -8.24 -20.85 12.65
CA PRO A 144 -9.67 -20.51 12.67
C PRO A 144 -10.09 -19.65 13.87
N ASP A 145 -9.36 -19.71 14.98
CA ASP A 145 -9.65 -18.99 16.22
C ASP A 145 -9.03 -17.59 16.27
N CYS A 146 -8.32 -17.15 15.21
CA CYS A 146 -7.74 -15.83 15.16
C CYS A 146 -8.72 -14.77 14.61
N ALA A 147 -8.52 -13.51 15.00
CA ALA A 147 -9.21 -12.38 14.37
C ALA A 147 -8.56 -12.08 13.02
N HIS A 148 -9.31 -12.21 11.92
CA HIS A 148 -8.85 -11.82 10.59
C HIS A 148 -9.32 -10.40 10.28
N CYS A 149 -8.39 -9.50 10.04
CA CYS A 149 -8.65 -8.08 9.77
C CYS A 149 -8.08 -7.68 8.42
N VAL A 150 -8.82 -6.84 7.70
CA VAL A 150 -8.27 -6.19 6.50
C VAL A 150 -7.30 -5.09 6.93
N ASP A 151 -6.14 -5.01 6.27
CA ASP A 151 -5.18 -3.94 6.53
C ASP A 151 -5.81 -2.58 6.22
N SER A 152 -5.68 -1.67 7.17
CA SER A 152 -6.24 -0.31 7.10
C SER A 152 -5.73 0.49 5.89
N PHE A 153 -4.50 0.23 5.42
CA PHE A 153 -3.95 0.83 4.21
C PHE A 153 -4.81 0.50 2.99
N HIS A 154 -5.16 -0.76 2.78
CA HIS A 154 -5.98 -1.20 1.66
C HIS A 154 -7.42 -0.68 1.76
N VAL A 155 -7.98 -0.60 2.97
CA VAL A 155 -9.31 -0.01 3.20
C VAL A 155 -9.33 1.46 2.75
N VAL A 156 -8.30 2.24 3.08
CA VAL A 156 -8.16 3.64 2.65
C VAL A 156 -7.95 3.72 1.14
N GLU A 157 -7.15 2.84 0.55
CA GLU A 157 -6.92 2.77 -0.90
C GLU A 157 -8.23 2.50 -1.66
N TRP A 158 -9.07 1.57 -1.18
CA TRP A 158 -10.39 1.33 -1.77
C TRP A 158 -11.30 2.55 -1.70
N ALA A 159 -11.31 3.25 -0.56
CA ALA A 159 -12.07 4.50 -0.43
C ALA A 159 -11.57 5.60 -1.38
N MET A 160 -10.26 5.68 -1.58
CA MET A 160 -9.64 6.59 -2.55
C MET A 160 -10.02 6.24 -3.99
N THR A 161 -10.02 4.96 -4.33
CA THR A 161 -10.43 4.46 -5.64
C THR A 161 -11.91 4.78 -5.90
N ALA A 162 -12.79 4.49 -4.94
CA ALA A 162 -14.21 4.81 -5.04
C ALA A 162 -14.47 6.32 -5.19
N LEU A 163 -13.73 7.16 -4.46
CA LEU A 163 -13.79 8.62 -4.62
C LEU A 163 -13.36 9.06 -6.03
N ASP A 164 -12.31 8.45 -6.58
CA ASP A 164 -11.84 8.76 -7.93
C ASP A 164 -12.82 8.30 -9.01
N GLU A 165 -13.53 7.21 -8.80
CA GLU A 165 -14.62 6.75 -9.67
C GLU A 165 -15.76 7.78 -9.69
N VAL A 166 -16.22 8.24 -8.52
CA VAL A 166 -17.25 9.32 -8.44
C VAL A 166 -16.76 10.58 -9.14
N ARG A 167 -15.51 10.97 -8.98
CA ARG A 167 -14.91 12.11 -9.67
C ARG A 167 -14.90 11.92 -11.18
N LYS A 168 -14.55 10.73 -11.67
CA LYS A 168 -14.54 10.41 -13.11
C LYS A 168 -15.94 10.43 -13.69
N ASP A 169 -16.94 9.87 -13.01
CA ASP A 169 -18.34 9.91 -13.44
C ASP A 169 -18.80 11.35 -13.67
N ILE A 170 -18.63 12.21 -12.66
CA ILE A 170 -19.02 13.62 -12.73
C ILE A 170 -18.26 14.35 -13.85
N TRP A 171 -16.98 14.03 -14.04
CA TRP A 171 -16.21 14.58 -15.14
C TRP A 171 -16.74 14.11 -16.51
N HIS A 172 -17.11 12.84 -16.65
CA HIS A 172 -17.68 12.31 -17.89
C HIS A 172 -19.02 12.97 -18.21
N ASP A 173 -19.88 13.19 -17.21
CA ASP A 173 -21.15 13.90 -17.38
C ASP A 173 -20.90 15.32 -17.89
N ALA A 174 -20.08 16.10 -17.19
CA ALA A 174 -19.72 17.45 -17.58
C ALA A 174 -19.06 17.53 -18.98
N TYR A 175 -18.25 16.53 -19.33
CA TYR A 175 -17.59 16.47 -20.63
C TYR A 175 -18.56 16.05 -21.76
N SER A 176 -19.55 15.22 -21.47
CA SER A 176 -20.59 14.85 -22.46
C SER A 176 -21.50 16.00 -22.76
N GLU A 177 -21.91 16.80 -21.76
CA GLU A 177 -22.64 18.07 -21.96
C GLU A 177 -21.86 19.04 -22.86
N TYR A 178 -20.58 19.21 -22.59
CA TYR A 178 -19.68 20.00 -23.42
C TYR A 178 -19.63 19.50 -24.88
N LYS A 179 -19.51 18.18 -25.09
CA LYS A 179 -19.52 17.60 -26.45
C LYS A 179 -20.81 17.83 -27.16
N GLN A 180 -21.94 17.76 -26.46
CA GLN A 180 -23.26 18.00 -27.04
C GLN A 180 -23.41 19.47 -27.47
N VAL A 181 -23.09 20.42 -26.56
CA VAL A 181 -23.11 21.87 -26.90
C VAL A 181 -22.23 22.18 -28.09
N LYS A 182 -21.04 21.54 -28.17
CA LYS A 182 -20.13 21.71 -29.32
C LYS A 182 -20.69 21.13 -30.62
N LYS A 183 -21.46 20.07 -30.56
CA LYS A 183 -22.12 19.44 -31.71
C LYS A 183 -23.27 20.27 -32.20
N ASP A 184 -24.06 20.84 -31.28
CA ASP A 184 -25.22 21.65 -31.58
C ASP A 184 -24.83 23.04 -32.13
N ASN A 185 -23.61 23.50 -31.83
CA ASN A 185 -23.03 24.75 -32.30
C ASN A 185 -21.74 24.52 -33.09
N PRO A 186 -21.80 23.99 -34.33
CA PRO A 186 -20.62 23.70 -35.14
C PRO A 186 -19.87 24.98 -35.50
N ARG A 187 -18.61 25.07 -35.11
CA ARG A 187 -17.73 26.22 -35.37
C ARG A 187 -16.95 26.10 -36.66
N GLY A 188 -16.71 27.26 -37.28
CA GLY A 188 -15.67 27.38 -38.30
C GLY A 188 -14.26 27.17 -37.76
N LYS A 189 -13.28 26.88 -38.63
CA LYS A 189 -11.85 26.68 -38.27
C LYS A 189 -11.29 27.99 -37.68
N GLY A 190 -10.78 27.96 -36.45
CA GLY A 190 -10.08 29.05 -35.79
C GLY A 190 -9.94 28.90 -34.28
N ARG A 191 -9.02 29.71 -33.67
CA ARG A 191 -8.87 29.76 -32.20
C ARG A 191 -10.05 30.53 -31.59
N PRO A 192 -10.70 30.04 -30.53
CA PRO A 192 -11.80 30.72 -29.86
C PRO A 192 -11.38 32.11 -29.38
N LYS A 193 -12.23 33.12 -29.56
CA LYS A 193 -12.02 34.46 -28.98
C LYS A 193 -12.22 34.40 -27.45
N LYS A 194 -11.50 35.27 -26.72
CA LYS A 194 -11.50 35.26 -25.25
C LYS A 194 -12.89 35.49 -24.63
N ASP A 195 -13.74 36.20 -25.34
CA ASP A 195 -15.10 36.61 -24.93
C ASP A 195 -16.20 35.78 -25.60
N ASP A 196 -15.88 34.62 -26.11
CA ASP A 196 -16.81 33.72 -26.78
C ASP A 196 -17.79 33.09 -25.77
N PRO A 197 -19.12 33.24 -25.96
CA PRO A 197 -20.14 32.69 -25.07
C PRO A 197 -20.00 31.17 -24.87
N GLU A 198 -19.61 30.44 -25.91
CA GLU A 198 -19.39 29.00 -25.79
C GLU A 198 -18.18 28.64 -24.92
N LEU A 199 -17.13 29.49 -24.92
CA LEU A 199 -15.99 29.32 -24.00
C LEU A 199 -16.43 29.51 -22.54
N ALA A 200 -17.43 30.35 -22.30
CA ALA A 200 -18.05 30.52 -20.98
C ALA A 200 -18.85 29.27 -20.56
N ILE A 201 -19.59 28.65 -21.49
CA ILE A 201 -20.32 27.40 -21.26
C ILE A 201 -19.32 26.22 -20.98
N VAL A 202 -18.25 26.16 -21.76
CA VAL A 202 -17.16 25.17 -21.53
C VAL A 202 -16.48 25.34 -20.18
N LYS A 203 -16.23 26.57 -19.77
CA LYS A 203 -15.71 26.92 -18.45
C LYS A 203 -16.75 26.69 -17.36
N ALA A 204 -18.03 26.91 -17.64
CA ALA A 204 -19.14 26.67 -16.72
C ALA A 204 -19.37 25.17 -16.49
N ALA A 205 -19.12 24.29 -17.48
CA ALA A 205 -19.19 22.84 -17.33
C ALA A 205 -18.09 22.26 -16.39
N LYS A 206 -17.10 23.09 -16.01
CA LYS A 206 -16.10 22.82 -14.97
C LYS A 206 -15.36 21.48 -15.07
N ALA A 207 -15.41 20.84 -16.23
CA ALA A 207 -14.77 19.54 -16.47
C ALA A 207 -13.28 19.57 -16.12
N ASP A 208 -12.56 20.66 -16.44
CA ASP A 208 -11.14 20.81 -16.14
C ASP A 208 -10.86 21.00 -14.64
N GLU A 209 -11.76 21.64 -13.91
CA GLU A 209 -11.64 21.80 -12.45
C GLU A 209 -11.83 20.46 -11.74
N ILE A 210 -12.82 19.67 -12.17
CA ILE A 210 -13.07 18.32 -11.66
C ILE A 210 -11.89 17.40 -11.99
N LYS A 211 -11.39 17.43 -13.24
CA LYS A 211 -10.23 16.65 -13.65
C LYS A 211 -8.99 16.95 -12.81
N GLY A 212 -8.72 18.23 -12.57
CA GLY A 212 -7.58 18.69 -11.80
C GLY A 212 -7.69 18.53 -10.28
N SER A 213 -8.84 18.03 -9.76
CA SER A 213 -9.08 17.93 -8.31
C SER A 213 -8.53 16.65 -7.66
N ALA A 214 -8.17 15.62 -8.43
CA ALA A 214 -7.76 14.31 -7.92
C ALA A 214 -6.70 14.39 -6.79
N TYR A 215 -5.66 15.21 -6.99
CA TYR A 215 -4.62 15.41 -5.99
C TYR A 215 -5.10 16.08 -4.70
N ALA A 216 -6.02 17.03 -4.80
CA ALA A 216 -6.57 17.72 -3.64
C ALA A 216 -7.49 16.79 -2.85
N LEU A 217 -8.36 16.05 -3.54
CA LEU A 217 -9.29 15.10 -2.93
C LEU A 217 -8.59 13.88 -2.32
N GLY A 218 -7.42 13.50 -2.85
CA GLY A 218 -6.62 12.41 -2.32
C GLY A 218 -5.88 12.73 -1.03
N LYS A 219 -5.62 14.01 -0.75
CA LYS A 219 -4.89 14.43 0.46
C LYS A 219 -5.82 14.57 1.67
N ALA A 220 -5.22 14.40 2.85
CA ALA A 220 -5.85 14.78 4.10
C ALA A 220 -5.99 16.32 4.21
N PRO A 221 -7.04 16.85 4.85
CA PRO A 221 -7.28 18.29 4.96
C PRO A 221 -6.08 19.08 5.51
N GLU A 222 -5.40 18.50 6.50
CA GLU A 222 -4.22 19.08 7.15
C GLU A 222 -2.98 19.19 6.25
N HIS A 223 -2.98 18.52 5.09
CA HIS A 223 -1.87 18.51 4.14
C HIS A 223 -2.19 19.24 2.82
N LEU A 224 -3.34 19.92 2.76
CA LEU A 224 -3.73 20.69 1.60
C LEU A 224 -2.93 22.01 1.53
N SER A 225 -2.41 22.34 0.35
CA SER A 225 -1.94 23.70 0.08
C SER A 225 -3.12 24.65 -0.07
N GLU A 226 -2.91 25.98 0.08
CA GLU A 226 -3.97 26.99 -0.10
C GLU A 226 -4.72 26.82 -1.41
N LYS A 227 -4.02 26.59 -2.52
CA LYS A 227 -4.62 26.34 -3.83
C LYS A 227 -5.49 25.07 -3.86
N GLN A 228 -5.08 24.03 -3.14
CA GLN A 228 -5.85 22.79 -3.04
C GLN A 228 -7.07 22.97 -2.14
N GLN A 229 -6.94 23.72 -1.04
CA GLN A 229 -8.06 24.06 -0.16
C GLN A 229 -9.14 24.87 -0.90
N LEU A 230 -8.74 25.90 -1.67
CA LEU A 230 -9.67 26.66 -2.51
C LEU A 230 -10.41 25.76 -3.50
N ARG A 231 -9.73 24.78 -4.07
CA ARG A 231 -10.34 23.82 -5.01
C ARG A 231 -11.35 22.89 -4.30
N VAL A 232 -11.04 22.40 -3.11
CA VAL A 232 -11.98 21.61 -2.30
C VAL A 232 -13.20 22.43 -1.92
N ASN A 233 -13.01 23.70 -1.51
CA ASN A 233 -14.11 24.61 -1.19
C ASN A 233 -15.00 24.88 -2.41
N LEU A 234 -14.41 25.01 -3.59
CA LEU A 234 -15.16 25.17 -4.84
C LEU A 234 -16.01 23.92 -5.15
N ILE A 235 -15.42 22.72 -4.95
CA ILE A 235 -16.15 21.45 -5.11
C ILE A 235 -17.30 21.38 -4.10
N ALA A 236 -17.07 21.77 -2.85
CA ALA A 236 -18.10 21.78 -1.81
C ALA A 236 -19.33 22.62 -2.20
N SER A 237 -19.10 23.76 -2.84
CA SER A 237 -20.18 24.66 -3.27
C SER A 237 -20.89 24.22 -4.57
N GLN A 238 -20.23 23.45 -5.43
CA GLN A 238 -20.69 23.22 -6.80
C GLN A 238 -21.02 21.77 -7.12
N ASN A 239 -20.40 20.80 -6.39
CA ASN A 239 -20.54 19.38 -6.60
C ASN A 239 -20.79 18.64 -5.27
N PRO A 240 -22.02 18.72 -4.71
CA PRO A 240 -22.34 18.11 -3.43
C PRO A 240 -22.08 16.59 -3.40
N ARG A 241 -22.31 15.89 -4.53
CA ARG A 241 -22.06 14.44 -4.65
C ARG A 241 -20.55 14.12 -4.48
N LEU A 242 -19.67 14.86 -5.15
CA LEU A 242 -18.23 14.67 -5.05
C LEU A 242 -17.69 15.07 -3.67
N TYR A 243 -18.20 16.18 -3.13
CA TYR A 243 -17.83 16.64 -1.79
C TYR A 243 -18.26 15.66 -0.71
N ARG A 244 -19.45 15.07 -0.83
CA ARG A 244 -19.91 14.00 0.08
C ARG A 244 -18.98 12.78 0.03
N ALA A 245 -18.57 12.32 -1.15
CA ALA A 245 -17.63 11.22 -1.30
C ALA A 245 -16.27 11.54 -0.65
N TYR A 246 -15.79 12.78 -0.80
CA TYR A 246 -14.59 13.25 -0.11
C TYR A 246 -14.72 13.21 1.42
N LEU A 247 -15.85 13.68 1.97
CA LEU A 247 -16.11 13.67 3.41
C LEU A 247 -16.17 12.24 3.96
N LEU A 248 -16.81 11.30 3.25
CA LEU A 248 -16.88 9.89 3.64
C LEU A 248 -15.49 9.25 3.69
N LYS A 249 -14.63 9.53 2.71
CA LYS A 249 -13.23 9.08 2.71
C LYS A 249 -12.47 9.64 3.93
N GLU A 250 -12.67 10.92 4.29
CA GLU A 250 -12.04 11.52 5.46
C GLU A 250 -12.58 10.94 6.77
N GLN A 251 -13.88 10.71 6.88
CA GLN A 251 -14.47 10.05 8.05
C GLN A 251 -13.88 8.65 8.24
N LEU A 252 -13.79 7.84 7.17
CA LEU A 252 -13.16 6.52 7.24
C LEU A 252 -11.70 6.60 7.68
N ARG A 253 -10.94 7.58 7.17
CA ARG A 253 -9.55 7.81 7.58
C ARG A 253 -9.43 8.14 9.07
N LEU A 254 -10.35 8.93 9.60
CA LEU A 254 -10.37 9.31 11.02
C LEU A 254 -10.80 8.12 11.90
N LEU A 255 -11.80 7.36 11.45
CA LEU A 255 -12.27 6.16 12.12
C LEU A 255 -11.14 5.15 12.33
N LEU A 256 -10.33 4.90 11.29
CA LEU A 256 -9.20 3.97 11.36
C LEU A 256 -8.05 4.45 12.28
N LYS A 257 -8.11 5.68 12.80
CA LYS A 257 -7.16 6.21 13.80
C LYS A 257 -7.67 6.07 15.24
N LEU A 258 -8.93 5.69 15.43
CA LEU A 258 -9.49 5.52 16.76
C LEU A 258 -8.88 4.29 17.43
N THR A 259 -8.53 4.41 18.69
CA THR A 259 -7.97 3.32 19.50
C THR A 259 -9.02 2.65 20.37
N ASN A 260 -10.17 3.30 20.56
CA ASN A 260 -11.30 2.75 21.30
C ASN A 260 -12.24 2.03 20.33
N VAL A 261 -12.45 0.73 20.56
CA VAL A 261 -13.27 -0.14 19.70
C VAL A 261 -14.74 0.28 19.68
N ASP A 262 -15.32 0.62 20.84
CA ASP A 262 -16.72 1.01 20.95
C ASP A 262 -16.99 2.33 20.19
N GLU A 263 -16.07 3.30 20.35
CA GLU A 263 -16.14 4.57 19.64
C GLU A 263 -16.00 4.36 18.12
N ALA A 264 -15.10 3.48 17.69
CA ALA A 264 -14.91 3.14 16.29
C ALA A 264 -16.14 2.46 15.69
N GLU A 265 -16.79 1.56 16.43
CA GLU A 265 -18.02 0.88 16.02
C GLU A 265 -19.17 1.88 15.85
N ASP A 266 -19.36 2.80 16.80
CA ASP A 266 -20.38 3.82 16.72
C ASP A 266 -20.16 4.80 15.55
N GLU A 267 -18.92 5.18 15.30
CA GLU A 267 -18.58 6.04 14.18
C GLU A 267 -18.76 5.32 12.84
N LEU A 268 -18.42 4.03 12.76
CA LEU A 268 -18.69 3.20 11.58
C LEU A 268 -20.19 3.11 11.29
N LYS A 269 -21.02 2.87 12.29
CA LYS A 269 -22.49 2.84 12.15
C LYS A 269 -23.00 4.19 11.62
N ARG A 270 -22.51 5.31 12.13
CA ARG A 270 -22.84 6.65 11.61
C ARG A 270 -22.44 6.81 10.15
N CYS A 271 -21.24 6.44 9.77
CA CYS A 271 -20.78 6.50 8.37
C CYS A 271 -21.69 5.68 7.45
N LEU A 272 -22.10 4.47 7.85
CA LEU A 272 -22.99 3.60 7.08
C LEU A 272 -24.38 4.19 6.91
N LEU A 273 -24.93 4.85 7.91
CA LEU A 273 -26.23 5.55 7.81
C LEU A 273 -26.19 6.67 6.78
N TYR A 274 -25.07 7.40 6.66
CA TYR A 274 -24.90 8.44 5.65
C TYR A 274 -24.71 7.89 4.23
N THR A 275 -24.31 6.63 4.08
CA THR A 275 -24.13 5.97 2.77
C THR A 275 -25.38 5.29 2.25
N SER A 276 -26.32 4.91 3.14
CA SER A 276 -27.57 4.30 2.72
C SER A 276 -28.37 5.26 1.83
N PRO A 277 -28.89 4.79 0.67
CA PRO A 277 -29.85 5.58 -0.07
C PRO A 277 -31.04 5.88 0.85
N SER A 278 -31.41 7.16 0.94
CA SER A 278 -32.60 7.57 1.69
C SER A 278 -33.79 6.70 1.28
N PRO A 279 -34.52 6.10 2.19
CA PRO A 279 -35.72 5.37 1.82
C PRO A 279 -36.64 6.35 1.07
N ARG A 280 -37.02 5.98 -0.15
CA ARG A 280 -37.97 6.73 -0.99
C ARG A 280 -39.36 6.61 -0.42
#